data_7b0eb973fa67963986f1f13596a71343
#
_entry.id   7b0eb973fa67963986f1f13596a71343
#
_cell.length_a   1.000
_cell.length_b   1.000
_cell.length_c   1.000
_cell.angle_alpha   90.00
_cell.angle_beta   90.00
_cell.angle_gamma   90.00
#
_symmetry.space_group_name_H-M   'P 1'
#
loop_
_entity.id
_entity.type
_entity.pdbx_description
1 polymer ?
#
loop_
_entity_poly.entity_id
_entity_poly.type
_entity_poly.pdbx_seq_one_letter_code
_entity_poly.pdbx_strand_id
1 'polypeptide(L)'
;MKLFFGSGKLSNDAIPLDIDHAKHSVGGMSGHIFRRFTHVIMCLVPILYYTKGDQLSNFFSMEPNQFVTYCLLILILLEILRLYFGIIIVGQREYEAKQVSALAWGAFAVCLALIISPESKNFDGLKSGMYAAPLIWGLTFVDPIMGEIKRSKKGIK
;
A
#
# COMPACT_ATOMS: atom_id res chain seq x y z
N MET A 1 23.32 -7.56 1.86
CA MET A 1 22.34 -6.97 2.81
C MET A 1 21.98 -5.52 2.51
N LYS A 2 22.76 -4.79 1.70
CA LYS A 2 22.42 -3.41 1.26
C LYS A 2 21.33 -3.33 0.19
N LEU A 3 20.84 -4.44 -0.35
CA LEU A 3 19.80 -4.46 -1.40
C LEU A 3 18.39 -4.27 -0.86
N PHE A 4 18.13 -4.57 0.41
CA PHE A 4 16.80 -4.56 1.01
C PHE A 4 16.57 -3.43 2.02
N PHE A 5 17.63 -2.92 2.65
CA PHE A 5 17.52 -1.87 3.65
C PHE A 5 18.57 -0.79 3.38
N GLY A 6 18.15 0.44 3.21
CA GLY A 6 19.02 1.59 3.14
C GLY A 6 18.86 2.46 4.40
N SER A 7 19.93 2.96 4.97
CA SER A 7 19.82 4.04 5.96
C SER A 7 19.74 5.36 5.19
N GLY A 8 18.56 5.99 5.19
CA GLY A 8 18.38 7.28 4.54
C GLY A 8 19.05 8.39 5.35
N LYS A 9 20.17 8.89 4.87
CA LYS A 9 20.62 10.23 5.25
C LYS A 9 19.83 11.22 4.41
N LEU A 10 18.72 11.73 4.93
CA LEU A 10 18.09 12.87 4.31
C LEU A 10 18.91 14.10 4.65
N SER A 11 19.44 14.75 3.62
CA SER A 11 19.76 16.16 3.69
C SER A 11 18.44 16.93 3.88
N ASN A 12 18.50 18.13 4.47
CA ASN A 12 17.34 18.99 4.65
C ASN A 12 16.80 19.57 3.32
N ASP A 13 17.20 19.00 2.21
CA ASP A 13 16.84 19.43 0.88
C ASP A 13 15.38 19.11 0.59
N ALA A 14 14.72 20.06 -0.05
CA ALA A 14 13.35 19.97 -0.49
C ALA A 14 13.11 18.67 -1.28
N ILE A 15 11.89 18.13 -1.18
CA ILE A 15 11.46 16.98 -1.99
C ILE A 15 11.86 17.23 -3.44
N PRO A 16 12.66 16.36 -4.06
CA PRO A 16 13.13 16.60 -5.41
C PRO A 16 11.93 16.71 -6.34
N LEU A 17 11.84 17.87 -7.02
CA LEU A 17 10.84 18.13 -8.05
C LEU A 17 11.07 17.30 -9.32
N ASP A 18 12.14 16.51 -9.34
CA ASP A 18 12.45 15.59 -10.45
C ASP A 18 11.37 14.52 -10.55
N ILE A 19 10.81 14.41 -11.73
CA ILE A 19 9.66 13.55 -12.06
C ILE A 19 10.09 12.09 -12.24
N ASP A 20 11.39 11.81 -12.34
CA ASP A 20 11.90 10.45 -12.47
C ASP A 20 11.98 9.76 -11.10
N HIS A 21 10.82 9.30 -10.66
CA HIS A 21 10.68 8.56 -9.41
C HIS A 21 11.50 7.26 -9.34
N ALA A 22 11.97 6.73 -10.46
CA ALA A 22 12.77 5.54 -10.49
C ALA A 22 14.19 5.78 -9.97
N LYS A 23 14.74 6.98 -10.20
CA LYS A 23 16.07 7.37 -9.72
C LYS A 23 16.15 7.47 -8.19
N HIS A 24 15.05 7.86 -7.55
CA HIS A 24 14.97 8.05 -6.10
C HIS A 24 14.45 6.81 -5.37
N SER A 25 14.18 5.73 -6.08
CA SER A 25 13.72 4.47 -5.47
C SER A 25 14.90 3.67 -4.94
N VAL A 26 14.81 3.20 -3.72
CA VAL A 26 15.79 2.25 -3.17
C VAL A 26 15.71 0.96 -3.98
N GLY A 27 16.85 0.56 -4.56
CA GLY A 27 16.94 -0.51 -5.55
C GLY A 27 16.75 -0.06 -7.00
N GLY A 28 16.69 1.27 -7.26
CA GLY A 28 16.58 1.82 -8.62
C GLY A 28 15.35 1.32 -9.38
N MET A 29 15.52 0.93 -10.64
CA MET A 29 14.42 0.45 -11.47
C MET A 29 13.74 -0.80 -10.89
N SER A 30 14.51 -1.73 -10.31
CA SER A 30 13.94 -2.93 -9.67
C SER A 30 13.07 -2.58 -8.47
N GLY A 31 13.49 -1.62 -7.64
CA GLY A 31 12.69 -1.12 -6.53
C GLY A 31 11.40 -0.44 -7.01
N HIS A 32 11.49 0.33 -8.09
CA HIS A 32 10.32 0.96 -8.71
C HIS A 32 9.30 -0.08 -9.22
N ILE A 33 9.77 -1.13 -9.90
CA ILE A 33 8.92 -2.23 -10.37
C ILE A 33 8.30 -2.98 -9.18
N PHE A 34 9.10 -3.28 -8.15
CA PHE A 34 8.62 -3.94 -6.93
C PHE A 34 7.50 -3.15 -6.25
N ARG A 35 7.65 -1.84 -6.12
CA ARG A 35 6.60 -0.96 -5.58
C ARG A 35 5.30 -1.06 -6.38
N ARG A 36 5.37 -1.04 -7.72
CA ARG A 36 4.18 -1.18 -8.58
C ARG A 36 3.53 -2.53 -8.45
N PHE A 37 4.35 -3.57 -8.38
CA PHE A 37 3.87 -4.93 -8.18
C PHE A 37 3.12 -5.08 -6.84
N THR A 38 3.63 -4.48 -5.76
CA THR A 38 2.92 -4.48 -4.47
C THR A 38 1.60 -3.73 -4.52
N HIS A 39 1.53 -2.60 -5.23
CA HIS A 39 0.25 -1.92 -5.45
C HIS A 39 -0.75 -2.80 -6.20
N VAL A 40 -0.33 -3.48 -7.27
CA VAL A 40 -1.20 -4.38 -8.03
C VAL A 40 -1.64 -5.57 -7.18
N ILE A 41 -0.77 -6.15 -6.35
CA ILE A 41 -1.13 -7.24 -5.44
C ILE A 41 -2.21 -6.81 -4.43
N MET A 42 -2.21 -5.55 -4.00
CA MET A 42 -3.25 -5.03 -3.09
C MET A 42 -4.67 -5.16 -3.67
N CYS A 43 -4.83 -5.28 -4.99
CA CYS A 43 -6.14 -5.54 -5.60
C CYS A 43 -6.77 -6.88 -5.18
N LEU A 44 -5.94 -7.82 -4.74
CA LEU A 44 -6.41 -9.13 -4.26
C LEU A 44 -7.00 -9.05 -2.85
N VAL A 45 -6.67 -8.00 -2.08
CA VAL A 45 -7.12 -7.86 -0.69
C VAL A 45 -8.64 -7.86 -0.56
N PRO A 46 -9.42 -7.06 -1.32
CA PRO A 46 -10.88 -7.12 -1.24
C PRO A 46 -11.43 -8.48 -1.66
N ILE A 47 -10.84 -9.14 -2.67
CA ILE A 47 -11.26 -10.48 -3.09
C ILE A 47 -11.07 -11.46 -1.93
N LEU A 48 -9.91 -11.46 -1.29
CA LEU A 48 -9.62 -12.33 -0.14
C LEU A 48 -10.53 -12.00 1.04
N TYR A 49 -10.75 -10.72 1.32
CA TYR A 49 -11.62 -10.30 2.42
C TYR A 49 -13.05 -10.76 2.21
N TYR A 50 -13.65 -10.52 1.04
CA TYR A 50 -15.06 -10.88 0.78
C TYR A 50 -15.28 -12.37 0.54
N THR A 51 -14.25 -13.14 0.14
CA THR A 51 -14.40 -14.59 -0.10
C THR A 51 -13.91 -15.46 1.05
N LYS A 52 -12.89 -15.03 1.77
CA LYS A 52 -12.20 -15.82 2.82
C LYS A 52 -12.09 -15.09 4.16
N GLY A 53 -12.60 -13.87 4.27
CA GLY A 53 -12.47 -13.06 5.48
C GLY A 53 -12.98 -13.76 6.72
N ASP A 54 -14.16 -14.41 6.66
CA ASP A 54 -14.72 -15.17 7.77
C ASP A 54 -13.82 -16.35 8.18
N GLN A 55 -13.24 -17.07 7.20
CA GLN A 55 -12.36 -18.18 7.51
C GLN A 55 -11.08 -17.73 8.20
N LEU A 56 -10.51 -16.59 7.71
CA LEU A 56 -9.31 -15.99 8.29
C LEU A 56 -9.57 -15.42 9.68
N SER A 57 -10.67 -14.71 9.87
CA SER A 57 -11.02 -14.10 11.17
C SER A 57 -11.39 -15.17 12.21
N ASN A 58 -12.14 -16.21 11.81
CA ASN A 58 -12.51 -17.31 12.69
C ASN A 58 -11.30 -18.10 13.19
N PHE A 59 -10.24 -18.20 12.38
CA PHE A 59 -8.97 -18.82 12.83
C PHE A 59 -8.39 -18.10 14.06
N PHE A 60 -8.60 -16.80 14.17
CA PHE A 60 -8.19 -15.98 15.31
C PHE A 60 -9.32 -15.74 16.32
N SER A 61 -10.49 -16.38 16.16
CA SER A 61 -11.68 -16.20 17.00
C SER A 61 -12.15 -14.73 17.03
N MET A 62 -12.11 -14.05 15.89
CA MET A 62 -12.47 -12.64 15.71
C MET A 62 -13.52 -12.48 14.60
N GLU A 63 -14.19 -11.33 14.59
CA GLU A 63 -14.99 -10.91 13.44
C GLU A 63 -14.09 -10.32 12.33
N PRO A 64 -14.51 -10.38 11.03
CA PRO A 64 -13.71 -9.85 9.92
C PRO A 64 -13.29 -8.40 10.10
N ASN A 65 -14.18 -7.53 10.58
CA ASN A 65 -13.87 -6.13 10.85
C ASN A 65 -12.83 -5.95 11.95
N GLN A 66 -12.92 -6.76 13.02
CA GLN A 66 -11.94 -6.76 14.09
C GLN A 66 -10.57 -7.21 13.57
N PHE A 67 -10.54 -8.27 12.76
CA PHE A 67 -9.30 -8.76 12.15
C PHE A 67 -8.62 -7.68 11.32
N VAL A 68 -9.35 -6.99 10.44
CA VAL A 68 -8.79 -5.88 9.63
C VAL A 68 -8.34 -4.71 10.51
N THR A 69 -9.08 -4.40 11.60
CA THR A 69 -8.69 -3.36 12.55
C THR A 69 -7.35 -3.70 13.22
N TYR A 70 -7.15 -4.94 13.67
CA TYR A 70 -5.87 -5.37 14.22
C TYR A 70 -4.74 -5.33 13.18
N CYS A 71 -5.01 -5.72 11.93
CA CYS A 71 -4.05 -5.58 10.84
C CYS A 71 -3.65 -4.11 10.65
N LEU A 72 -4.60 -3.19 10.66
CA LEU A 72 -4.34 -1.74 10.56
C LEU A 72 -3.46 -1.25 11.72
N LEU A 73 -3.78 -1.63 12.96
CA LEU A 73 -2.99 -1.25 14.13
C LEU A 73 -1.55 -1.77 14.04
N ILE A 74 -1.37 -3.01 13.61
CA ILE A 74 -0.03 -3.59 13.39
C ILE A 74 0.73 -2.82 12.30
N LEU A 75 0.08 -2.49 11.19
CA LEU A 75 0.69 -1.71 10.12
C LEU A 75 1.12 -0.32 10.60
N ILE A 76 0.30 0.36 11.40
CA ILE A 76 0.63 1.65 12.01
C ILE A 76 1.85 1.50 12.93
N LEU A 77 1.86 0.48 13.78
CA LEU A 77 2.98 0.22 14.68
C LEU A 77 4.28 -0.05 13.91
N LEU A 78 4.22 -0.89 12.87
CA LEU A 78 5.38 -1.18 12.03
C LEU A 78 5.90 0.07 11.32
N GLU A 79 5.01 0.94 10.84
CA GLU A 79 5.42 2.19 10.21
C GLU A 79 6.03 3.17 11.20
N ILE A 80 5.52 3.26 12.43
CA ILE A 80 6.13 4.05 13.51
C ILE A 80 7.53 3.52 13.82
N LEU A 81 7.70 2.21 13.97
CA LEU A 81 9.01 1.60 14.22
C LEU A 81 9.97 1.85 13.05
N ARG A 82 9.49 1.72 11.81
CA ARG A 82 10.27 2.02 10.61
C ARG A 82 10.79 3.47 10.63
N LEU A 83 9.91 4.42 10.95
CA LEU A 83 10.27 5.83 11.04
C LEU A 83 11.26 6.09 12.19
N TYR A 84 11.03 5.47 13.35
CA TYR A 84 11.90 5.62 14.51
C TYR A 84 13.32 5.13 14.24
N PHE A 85 13.46 3.99 13.55
CA PHE A 85 14.77 3.44 13.16
C PHE A 85 15.33 4.02 11.86
N GLY A 86 14.58 4.85 11.13
CA GLY A 86 14.99 5.40 9.84
C GLY A 86 15.22 4.34 8.77
N ILE A 87 14.48 3.23 8.82
CA ILE A 87 14.63 2.10 7.89
C ILE A 87 13.91 2.45 6.57
N ILE A 88 14.57 2.15 5.45
CA ILE A 88 13.99 2.25 4.12
C ILE A 88 13.96 0.86 3.50
N ILE A 89 12.80 0.48 2.97
CA ILE A 89 12.57 -0.81 2.32
C ILE A 89 12.70 -0.64 0.80
N VAL A 90 13.10 -1.69 0.11
CA VAL A 90 13.15 -1.71 -1.37
C VAL A 90 11.80 -1.27 -1.95
N GLY A 91 11.85 -0.39 -2.94
CA GLY A 91 10.67 0.21 -3.55
C GLY A 91 10.17 1.49 -2.87
N GLN A 92 10.64 1.79 -1.68
CA GLN A 92 10.43 3.11 -1.07
C GLN A 92 11.42 4.12 -1.67
N ARG A 93 11.10 5.41 -1.52
CA ARG A 93 11.99 6.48 -1.96
C ARG A 93 12.88 6.91 -0.80
N GLU A 94 14.09 7.37 -1.10
CA GLU A 94 15.07 7.79 -0.08
C GLU A 94 14.49 8.81 0.91
N TYR A 95 13.67 9.74 0.44
CA TYR A 95 13.05 10.73 1.29
C TYR A 95 11.94 10.18 2.20
N GLU A 96 11.41 8.98 1.93
CA GLU A 96 10.43 8.31 2.81
C GLU A 96 11.06 7.80 4.12
N ALA A 97 12.38 7.93 4.30
CA ALA A 97 13.03 7.62 5.59
C ALA A 97 12.50 8.45 6.76
N LYS A 98 12.04 9.67 6.49
CA LYS A 98 11.59 10.64 7.50
C LYS A 98 10.10 10.96 7.42
N GLN A 99 9.37 10.31 6.53
CA GLN A 99 7.92 10.50 6.37
C GLN A 99 7.21 9.18 6.16
N VAL A 100 5.91 9.16 6.40
CA VAL A 100 5.07 7.98 6.16
C VAL A 100 5.21 7.56 4.70
N SER A 101 5.50 6.29 4.49
CA SER A 101 5.71 5.76 3.14
C SER A 101 4.39 5.74 2.35
N ALA A 102 4.49 5.95 1.04
CA ALA A 102 3.30 5.83 0.19
C ALA A 102 2.72 4.40 0.21
N LEU A 103 3.56 3.38 0.47
CA LEU A 103 3.09 2.01 0.66
C LEU A 103 2.21 1.89 1.92
N ALA A 104 2.64 2.50 3.04
CA ALA A 104 1.86 2.53 4.28
C ALA A 104 0.54 3.29 4.09
N TRP A 105 0.55 4.45 3.43
CA TRP A 105 -0.66 5.19 3.08
C TRP A 105 -1.64 4.34 2.26
N GLY A 106 -1.15 3.62 1.26
CA GLY A 106 -1.97 2.70 0.47
C GLY A 106 -2.57 1.59 1.32
N ALA A 107 -1.78 0.96 2.18
CA ALA A 107 -2.25 -0.11 3.07
C ALA A 107 -3.27 0.40 4.10
N PHE A 108 -3.06 1.59 4.68
CA PHE A 108 -4.03 2.22 5.59
C PHE A 108 -5.35 2.54 4.88
N ALA A 109 -5.29 3.09 3.66
CA ALA A 109 -6.48 3.39 2.88
C ALA A 109 -7.28 2.12 2.55
N VAL A 110 -6.61 1.02 2.21
CA VAL A 110 -7.25 -0.28 1.96
C VAL A 110 -7.94 -0.80 3.22
N CYS A 111 -7.25 -0.82 4.37
CA CYS A 111 -7.84 -1.27 5.63
C CYS A 111 -9.03 -0.40 6.03
N LEU A 112 -8.90 0.93 5.96
CA LEU A 112 -9.98 1.86 6.28
C LEU A 112 -11.18 1.69 5.35
N ALA A 113 -10.96 1.52 4.04
CA ALA A 113 -12.03 1.27 3.08
C ALA A 113 -12.83 0.00 3.42
N LEU A 114 -12.15 -1.06 3.87
CA LEU A 114 -12.81 -2.30 4.30
C LEU A 114 -13.58 -2.12 5.61
N ILE A 115 -13.01 -1.40 6.60
CA ILE A 115 -13.65 -1.19 7.91
C ILE A 115 -14.89 -0.29 7.80
N ILE A 116 -14.81 0.78 6.99
CA ILE A 116 -15.90 1.76 6.85
C ILE A 116 -16.99 1.27 5.88
N SER A 117 -16.69 0.28 5.05
CA SER A 117 -17.63 -0.24 4.08
C SER A 117 -18.87 -0.82 4.78
N PRO A 118 -20.09 -0.29 4.47
CA PRO A 118 -21.29 -0.76 5.14
C PRO A 118 -21.57 -2.23 4.79
N GLU A 119 -22.04 -2.98 5.77
CA GLU A 119 -22.58 -4.31 5.55
C GLU A 119 -23.92 -4.22 4.83
N SER A 120 -24.02 -4.80 3.64
CA SER A 120 -25.32 -4.88 2.92
C SER A 120 -25.95 -6.23 3.16
N LYS A 121 -27.11 -6.23 3.78
CA LYS A 121 -27.91 -7.46 3.99
C LYS A 121 -28.71 -7.89 2.75
N ASN A 122 -28.67 -7.10 1.67
CA ASN A 122 -29.63 -7.19 0.57
C ASN A 122 -29.09 -7.87 -0.71
N PHE A 123 -27.89 -8.42 -0.70
CA PHE A 123 -27.35 -9.14 -1.85
C PHE A 123 -27.10 -10.61 -1.48
N ASP A 124 -28.05 -11.47 -1.85
CA ASP A 124 -27.88 -12.91 -1.76
C ASP A 124 -26.64 -13.34 -2.58
N GLY A 125 -25.66 -13.92 -1.90
CA GLY A 125 -24.49 -14.56 -2.51
C GLY A 125 -23.24 -13.70 -2.67
N LEU A 126 -23.32 -12.39 -2.60
CA LEU A 126 -22.16 -11.49 -2.51
C LEU A 126 -22.17 -10.86 -1.11
N LYS A 127 -21.32 -11.35 -0.22
CA LYS A 127 -21.22 -10.82 1.13
C LYS A 127 -21.11 -9.30 1.10
N SER A 128 -22.07 -8.72 1.76
CA SER A 128 -22.19 -7.35 2.22
C SER A 128 -21.31 -6.34 1.48
N GLY A 129 -21.94 -5.73 0.49
CA GLY A 129 -21.46 -4.48 -0.07
C GLY A 129 -20.01 -4.45 -0.46
N MET A 130 -19.66 -5.00 -1.60
CA MET A 130 -18.32 -4.85 -2.20
C MET A 130 -17.98 -3.36 -2.48
N TYR A 131 -18.51 -2.44 -1.65
CA TYR A 131 -18.33 -0.99 -1.83
C TYR A 131 -16.86 -0.57 -1.70
N ALA A 132 -16.08 -1.26 -0.88
CA ALA A 132 -14.65 -1.01 -0.78
C ALA A 132 -13.89 -1.48 -2.02
N ALA A 133 -14.37 -2.49 -2.74
CA ALA A 133 -13.63 -3.06 -3.87
C ALA A 133 -13.36 -2.05 -5.00
N PRO A 134 -14.34 -1.27 -5.51
CA PRO A 134 -14.08 -0.25 -6.53
C PRO A 134 -13.09 0.82 -6.08
N LEU A 135 -13.15 1.24 -4.80
CA LEU A 135 -12.21 2.21 -4.25
C LEU A 135 -10.80 1.66 -4.19
N ILE A 136 -10.64 0.43 -3.69
CA ILE A 136 -9.35 -0.25 -3.60
C ILE A 136 -8.78 -0.50 -5.00
N TRP A 137 -9.60 -0.98 -5.95
CA TRP A 137 -9.16 -1.21 -7.33
C TRP A 137 -8.81 0.09 -8.04
N GLY A 138 -9.56 1.16 -7.82
CA GLY A 138 -9.19 2.49 -8.29
C GLY A 138 -7.81 2.91 -7.80
N LEU A 139 -7.53 2.77 -6.51
CA LEU A 139 -6.24 3.10 -5.92
C LEU A 139 -5.11 2.20 -6.45
N THR A 140 -5.35 0.91 -6.58
CA THR A 140 -4.30 -0.07 -6.90
C THR A 140 -3.96 -0.17 -8.39
N PHE A 141 -4.92 0.09 -9.28
CA PHE A 141 -4.73 0.04 -10.72
C PHE A 141 -4.54 1.42 -11.35
N VAL A 142 -5.38 2.40 -10.99
CA VAL A 142 -5.39 3.69 -11.68
C VAL A 142 -4.10 4.45 -11.39
N ASP A 143 -3.64 4.49 -10.13
CA ASP A 143 -2.44 5.25 -9.78
C ASP A 143 -1.17 4.74 -10.50
N PRO A 144 -0.84 3.42 -10.48
CA PRO A 144 0.29 2.91 -11.23
C PRO A 144 0.20 3.15 -12.74
N ILE A 145 -0.99 2.94 -13.35
CA ILE A 145 -1.20 3.10 -14.78
C ILE A 145 -1.03 4.56 -15.19
N MET A 146 -1.66 5.49 -14.47
CA MET A 146 -1.55 6.92 -14.74
C MET A 146 -0.11 7.42 -14.57
N GLY A 147 0.61 6.88 -13.57
CA GLY A 147 2.03 7.15 -13.39
C GLY A 147 2.88 6.75 -14.60
N GLU A 148 2.62 5.57 -15.19
CA GLU A 148 3.35 5.13 -16.41
C GLU A 148 2.96 5.92 -17.65
N ILE A 149 1.69 6.22 -17.84
CA ILE A 149 1.24 7.07 -18.97
C ILE A 149 1.93 8.44 -18.91
N LYS A 150 2.00 9.06 -17.74
CA LYS A 150 2.72 10.33 -17.56
C LYS A 150 4.21 10.21 -17.87
N ARG A 151 4.84 9.13 -17.43
CA ARG A 151 6.25 8.84 -17.69
C ARG A 151 6.52 8.65 -19.17
N SER A 152 5.71 7.84 -19.85
CA SER A 152 5.82 7.58 -21.28
C SER A 152 5.64 8.85 -22.13
N LYS A 153 4.64 9.68 -21.79
CA LYS A 153 4.40 10.96 -22.49
C LYS A 153 5.54 11.97 -22.35
N LYS A 154 6.33 11.90 -21.27
CA LYS A 154 7.48 12.80 -21.03
C LYS A 154 8.78 12.27 -21.64
N GLY A 155 8.76 11.15 -22.37
CA GLY A 155 9.94 10.56 -22.98
C GLY A 155 10.96 10.00 -21.97
N ILE A 156 10.57 9.84 -20.71
CA ILE A 156 11.42 9.25 -19.67
C ILE A 156 11.33 7.73 -19.85
N LYS A 157 12.40 7.14 -20.37
CA LYS A 157 12.54 5.68 -20.55
C LYS A 157 13.25 5.05 -19.36
#